data_6dfd28db17b17043027e91b67e759dae
#
_entry.id   6dfd28db17b17043027e91b67e759dae
#
_cell.length_a   1.000
_cell.length_b   1.000
_cell.length_c   1.000
_cell.angle_alpha   90.00
_cell.angle_beta   90.00
_cell.angle_gamma   90.00
#
_symmetry.space_group_name_H-M   'P 1'
#
loop_
_entity.id
_entity.type
_entity.pdbx_description
1 polymer ?
#
loop_
_entity_poly.entity_id
_entity_poly.type
_entity_poly.pdbx_seq_one_letter_code
_entity_poly.pdbx_strand_id
1 'polypeptide(L)'
;MKPVKTLLALSLLSVMFSAMACEDSDTNDTVPESATLSGVVTFSGTWPGTGTVSISLNPAWPPTGAPYAFKYIIPAEIESDQYSYIFKDVAFDAYASISVSWLDPDDSNPMTNQHTLGVYGGTAQAFFMDADSVIVSETNYEVSGLDFTATFEN
;
A
#
# COMPACT_ATOMS: atom_id res chain seq x y z
N MET A 1 -19.04 -48.76 -72.63
CA MET A 1 -20.11 -47.77 -72.80
C MET A 1 -19.95 -46.64 -71.85
N LYS A 2 -19.74 -45.44 -72.34
CA LYS A 2 -19.77 -44.11 -71.77
C LYS A 2 -18.51 -43.65 -70.96
N PRO A 3 -17.96 -42.52 -71.31
CA PRO A 3 -16.70 -41.94 -70.75
C PRO A 3 -16.95 -41.05 -69.56
N VAL A 4 -16.00 -41.08 -68.67
CA VAL A 4 -15.93 -40.18 -67.55
C VAL A 4 -15.14 -38.93 -67.94
N LYS A 5 -15.79 -37.78 -67.89
CA LYS A 5 -15.16 -36.49 -68.16
C LYS A 5 -14.36 -36.01 -66.95
N THR A 6 -13.09 -35.87 -67.19
CA THR A 6 -12.17 -35.26 -66.25
C THR A 6 -12.39 -33.75 -66.18
N LEU A 7 -12.70 -33.24 -65.02
CA LEU A 7 -12.77 -31.80 -64.74
C LEU A 7 -11.56 -31.40 -63.93
N LEU A 8 -10.66 -30.70 -64.58
CA LEU A 8 -9.45 -30.13 -64.03
C LEU A 8 -9.85 -28.83 -63.28
N ALA A 9 -9.82 -28.88 -61.97
CA ALA A 9 -10.01 -27.67 -61.18
C ALA A 9 -8.65 -27.08 -60.85
N LEU A 10 -8.34 -25.98 -61.49
CA LEU A 10 -7.17 -25.16 -61.27
C LEU A 10 -7.38 -24.35 -59.96
N SER A 11 -6.78 -24.82 -58.88
CA SER A 11 -6.78 -24.12 -57.60
C SER A 11 -5.72 -23.01 -57.61
N LEU A 12 -6.19 -21.79 -57.69
CA LEU A 12 -5.41 -20.57 -57.57
C LEU A 12 -5.03 -20.39 -56.11
N LEU A 13 -3.74 -20.67 -55.80
CA LEU A 13 -3.16 -20.45 -54.46
C LEU A 13 -2.92 -18.94 -54.26
N SER A 14 -3.87 -18.28 -53.63
CA SER A 14 -3.76 -16.89 -53.24
C SER A 14 -2.89 -16.80 -51.98
N VAL A 15 -1.62 -16.43 -52.14
CA VAL A 15 -0.72 -16.10 -51.02
C VAL A 15 -1.13 -14.75 -50.51
N MET A 16 -1.89 -14.72 -49.42
CA MET A 16 -2.11 -13.51 -48.64
C MET A 16 -0.84 -13.24 -47.81
N PHE A 17 -0.06 -12.29 -48.26
CA PHE A 17 0.95 -11.63 -47.43
C PHE A 17 0.21 -10.84 -46.35
N SER A 18 0.07 -11.45 -45.17
CA SER A 18 -0.30 -10.72 -43.97
C SER A 18 0.90 -9.84 -43.58
N ALA A 19 0.84 -8.56 -43.94
CA ALA A 19 1.67 -7.56 -43.35
C ALA A 19 1.37 -7.57 -41.83
N MET A 20 2.24 -8.16 -41.01
CA MET A 20 2.30 -7.89 -39.61
C MET A 20 2.67 -6.41 -39.46
N ALA A 21 1.67 -5.57 -39.34
CA ALA A 21 1.86 -4.28 -38.70
C ALA A 21 2.34 -4.63 -37.28
N CYS A 22 3.61 -4.38 -36.97
CA CYS A 22 4.03 -4.10 -35.60
C CYS A 22 3.23 -2.87 -35.22
N GLU A 23 2.18 -3.04 -34.42
CA GLU A 23 1.73 -1.99 -33.55
C GLU A 23 2.90 -1.75 -32.59
N ASP A 24 3.67 -0.71 -32.86
CA ASP A 24 4.44 -0.06 -31.83
C ASP A 24 3.40 0.32 -30.76
N SER A 25 3.28 -0.55 -29.76
CA SER A 25 2.71 -0.16 -28.48
C SER A 25 3.67 0.87 -27.93
N ASP A 26 3.45 2.14 -28.27
CA ASP A 26 3.88 3.25 -27.42
C ASP A 26 3.17 3.02 -26.07
N THR A 27 3.72 2.11 -25.28
CA THR A 27 3.54 2.18 -23.84
C THR A 27 4.21 3.48 -23.44
N ASN A 28 3.42 4.53 -23.46
CA ASN A 28 3.75 5.76 -22.78
C ASN A 28 3.74 5.38 -21.30
N ASP A 29 4.83 4.74 -20.84
CA ASP A 29 5.12 4.51 -19.44
C ASP A 29 5.29 5.90 -18.82
N THR A 30 4.15 6.52 -18.53
CA THR A 30 4.15 7.74 -17.73
C THR A 30 4.70 7.36 -16.36
N VAL A 31 5.92 7.78 -16.10
CA VAL A 31 6.54 7.65 -14.78
C VAL A 31 5.54 8.22 -13.77
N PRO A 32 5.15 7.46 -12.74
CA PRO A 32 4.19 7.94 -11.75
C PRO A 32 4.78 9.15 -11.00
N GLU A 33 3.93 10.11 -10.68
CA GLU A 33 4.33 11.33 -9.95
C GLU A 33 4.28 11.15 -8.43
N SER A 34 3.74 10.02 -7.96
CA SER A 34 3.54 9.72 -6.55
C SER A 34 3.55 8.22 -6.30
N ALA A 35 3.67 7.84 -5.04
CA ALA A 35 3.68 6.46 -4.60
C ALA A 35 2.38 6.05 -3.90
N THR A 36 2.19 4.73 -3.82
CA THR A 36 1.18 4.07 -3.00
C THR A 36 1.87 3.16 -1.99
N LEU A 37 1.54 3.30 -0.71
CA LEU A 37 2.03 2.46 0.37
C LEU A 37 0.86 1.66 0.95
N SER A 38 1.04 0.37 1.21
CA SER A 38 -0.01 -0.47 1.78
C SER A 38 0.53 -1.57 2.68
N GLY A 39 -0.31 -1.99 3.63
CA GLY A 39 0.02 -3.07 4.57
C GLY A 39 -1.17 -3.40 5.46
N VAL A 40 -0.91 -4.25 6.43
CA VAL A 40 -1.88 -4.72 7.41
C VAL A 40 -1.35 -4.44 8.81
N VAL A 41 -2.17 -3.82 9.65
CA VAL A 41 -1.94 -3.73 11.09
C VAL A 41 -2.71 -4.85 11.79
N THR A 42 -2.01 -5.68 12.54
CA THR A 42 -2.64 -6.68 13.40
C THR A 42 -2.74 -6.12 14.81
N PHE A 43 -3.96 -5.99 15.31
CA PHE A 43 -4.22 -5.48 16.66
C PHE A 43 -4.20 -6.60 17.70
N SER A 44 -3.72 -6.26 18.90
CA SER A 44 -3.83 -7.12 20.09
C SER A 44 -4.21 -6.29 21.33
N GLY A 45 -4.73 -6.97 22.35
CA GLY A 45 -5.25 -6.29 23.54
C GLY A 45 -6.70 -5.84 23.37
N THR A 46 -7.18 -5.02 24.31
CA THR A 46 -8.57 -4.55 24.32
C THR A 46 -8.67 -3.17 23.69
N TRP A 47 -9.51 -3.04 22.66
CA TRP A 47 -9.79 -1.75 22.05
C TRP A 47 -10.33 -0.75 23.09
N PRO A 48 -9.79 0.46 23.19
CA PRO A 48 -10.24 1.44 24.17
C PRO A 48 -11.68 1.88 23.87
N GLY A 49 -12.47 2.05 24.93
CA GLY A 49 -13.86 2.52 24.82
C GLY A 49 -14.00 3.99 24.44
N THR A 50 -12.90 4.75 24.56
CA THR A 50 -12.84 6.21 24.30
C THR A 50 -11.59 6.55 23.52
N GLY A 51 -11.52 7.78 23.01
CA GLY A 51 -10.36 8.26 22.27
C GLY A 51 -10.37 7.92 20.80
N THR A 52 -9.27 8.22 20.14
CA THR A 52 -9.09 8.01 18.70
C THR A 52 -7.84 7.22 18.40
N VAL A 53 -7.97 6.20 17.58
CA VAL A 53 -6.83 5.45 17.03
C VAL A 53 -6.55 5.96 15.62
N SER A 54 -5.28 6.17 15.31
CA SER A 54 -4.87 6.61 13.99
C SER A 54 -3.62 5.88 13.52
N ILE A 55 -3.50 5.69 12.21
CA ILE A 55 -2.28 5.29 11.53
C ILE A 55 -1.69 6.50 10.82
N SER A 56 -0.38 6.69 10.92
CA SER A 56 0.32 7.82 10.35
C SER A 56 1.60 7.43 9.63
N LEU A 57 1.90 8.17 8.56
CA LEU A 57 3.15 8.15 7.83
C LEU A 57 3.98 9.37 8.27
N ASN A 58 5.15 9.15 8.85
CA ASN A 58 5.92 10.19 9.52
C ASN A 58 7.26 10.45 8.81
N PRO A 59 7.61 11.73 8.57
CA PRO A 59 8.91 12.10 7.99
C PRO A 59 10.06 11.99 9.01
N ALA A 60 9.76 11.91 10.30
CA ALA A 60 10.74 11.76 11.38
C ALA A 60 10.26 10.75 12.42
N TRP A 61 11.21 10.07 13.08
CA TRP A 61 10.92 9.16 14.17
C TRP A 61 11.96 9.32 15.30
N PRO A 62 11.55 9.50 16.57
CA PRO A 62 10.17 9.80 17.01
C PRO A 62 9.58 11.04 16.30
N PRO A 63 8.24 11.16 16.17
CA PRO A 63 7.63 12.29 15.51
C PRO A 63 7.99 13.62 16.19
N THR A 64 8.48 14.58 15.41
CA THR A 64 8.83 15.92 15.91
C THR A 64 7.87 17.00 15.42
N GLY A 65 6.81 16.61 14.70
CA GLY A 65 5.80 17.50 14.12
C GLY A 65 4.63 16.71 13.57
N ALA A 66 3.84 17.36 12.72
CA ALA A 66 2.71 16.74 12.06
C ALA A 66 3.16 15.59 11.14
N PRO A 67 2.39 14.49 11.05
CA PRO A 67 2.66 13.45 10.09
C PRO A 67 2.49 13.96 8.65
N TYR A 68 3.15 13.31 7.68
CA TYR A 68 2.92 13.58 6.27
C TYR A 68 1.48 13.23 5.86
N ALA A 69 1.01 12.06 6.30
CA ALA A 69 -0.36 11.62 6.10
C ALA A 69 -0.83 10.82 7.31
N PHE A 70 -2.13 10.84 7.58
CA PHE A 70 -2.73 10.00 8.61
C PHE A 70 -4.16 9.62 8.26
N LYS A 71 -4.65 8.55 8.90
CA LYS A 71 -6.04 8.10 8.85
C LYS A 71 -6.50 7.68 10.24
N TYR A 72 -7.74 8.00 10.58
CA TYR A 72 -8.39 7.41 11.74
C TYR A 72 -8.78 5.97 11.44
N ILE A 73 -8.64 5.10 12.43
CA ILE A 73 -9.05 3.72 12.39
C ILE A 73 -10.27 3.58 13.29
N ILE A 74 -11.37 3.10 12.75
CA ILE A 74 -12.57 2.82 13.52
C ILE A 74 -12.77 1.32 13.70
N PRO A 75 -13.32 0.85 14.85
CA PRO A 75 -13.47 -0.59 15.12
C PRO A 75 -14.23 -1.35 14.03
N ALA A 76 -15.17 -0.70 13.35
CA ALA A 76 -15.95 -1.31 12.27
C ALA A 76 -15.14 -1.66 11.00
N GLU A 77 -13.92 -1.14 10.86
CA GLU A 77 -13.01 -1.41 9.75
C GLU A 77 -12.05 -2.55 10.05
N ILE A 78 -12.11 -3.12 11.28
CA ILE A 78 -11.22 -4.19 11.72
C ILE A 78 -11.92 -5.53 11.50
N GLU A 79 -11.29 -6.40 10.72
CA GLU A 79 -11.75 -7.75 10.46
C GLU A 79 -10.72 -8.75 11.01
N SER A 80 -11.16 -9.64 11.90
CA SER A 80 -10.27 -10.66 12.52
C SER A 80 -9.00 -10.05 13.14
N ASP A 81 -9.16 -8.98 13.89
CA ASP A 81 -8.07 -8.20 14.51
C ASP A 81 -7.11 -7.53 13.52
N GLN A 82 -7.48 -7.42 12.24
CA GLN A 82 -6.65 -6.83 11.20
C GLN A 82 -7.31 -5.59 10.58
N TYR A 83 -6.48 -4.59 10.31
CA TYR A 83 -6.83 -3.39 9.57
C TYR A 83 -5.93 -3.26 8.35
N SER A 84 -6.53 -3.33 7.16
CA SER A 84 -5.81 -3.10 5.91
C SER A 84 -5.77 -1.61 5.61
N TYR A 85 -4.58 -1.06 5.39
CA TYR A 85 -4.41 0.35 5.10
C TYR A 85 -3.73 0.61 3.77
N ILE A 86 -4.01 1.79 3.23
CA ILE A 86 -3.37 2.30 2.02
C ILE A 86 -3.20 3.82 2.13
N PHE A 87 -1.99 4.30 1.88
CA PHE A 87 -1.67 5.70 1.62
C PHE A 87 -1.45 5.87 0.12
N LYS A 88 -2.24 6.73 -0.51
CA LYS A 88 -2.13 7.09 -1.93
C LYS A 88 -1.57 8.49 -2.07
N ASP A 89 -1.09 8.79 -3.28
CA ASP A 89 -0.57 10.11 -3.65
C ASP A 89 0.57 10.57 -2.72
N VAL A 90 1.41 9.59 -2.30
CA VAL A 90 2.55 9.84 -1.42
C VAL A 90 3.70 10.40 -2.25
N ALA A 91 4.22 11.57 -1.89
CA ALA A 91 5.36 12.17 -2.57
C ALA A 91 6.61 11.27 -2.46
N PHE A 92 7.45 11.28 -3.47
CA PHE A 92 8.71 10.54 -3.44
C PHE A 92 9.65 11.15 -2.41
N ASP A 93 9.94 10.37 -1.36
CA ASP A 93 10.81 10.76 -0.26
C ASP A 93 11.18 9.52 0.58
N ALA A 94 11.94 9.75 1.65
CA ALA A 94 12.19 8.78 2.71
C ALA A 94 11.35 9.12 3.94
N TYR A 95 10.44 8.22 4.30
CA TYR A 95 9.61 8.33 5.50
C TYR A 95 10.20 7.51 6.62
N ALA A 96 10.38 8.13 7.78
CA ALA A 96 11.09 7.52 8.90
C ALA A 96 10.26 6.45 9.63
N SER A 97 8.93 6.49 9.55
CA SER A 97 8.07 5.45 10.14
C SER A 97 6.66 5.44 9.58
N ILE A 98 6.00 4.27 9.71
CA ILE A 98 4.54 4.13 9.74
C ILE A 98 4.18 3.66 11.15
N SER A 99 3.30 4.39 11.83
CA SER A 99 2.96 4.09 13.23
C SER A 99 1.46 4.16 13.47
N VAL A 100 1.01 3.38 14.45
CA VAL A 100 -0.35 3.47 15.01
C VAL A 100 -0.25 4.06 16.40
N SER A 101 -1.13 5.02 16.69
CA SER A 101 -1.24 5.63 18.00
C SER A 101 -2.69 5.81 18.44
N TRP A 102 -2.88 5.83 19.74
CA TRP A 102 -4.15 6.14 20.40
C TRP A 102 -4.02 7.46 21.16
N LEU A 103 -4.98 8.35 20.91
CA LEU A 103 -5.12 9.59 21.64
C LEU A 103 -6.09 9.36 22.80
N ASP A 104 -5.58 9.43 24.03
CA ASP A 104 -6.37 9.32 25.26
C ASP A 104 -7.08 10.65 25.54
N PRO A 105 -8.40 10.72 25.51
CA PRO A 105 -9.15 11.94 25.79
C PRO A 105 -9.22 12.26 27.29
N ASP A 106 -8.93 11.31 28.17
CA ASP A 106 -8.98 11.47 29.62
C ASP A 106 -7.66 12.02 30.19
N ASP A 107 -6.57 11.94 29.42
CA ASP A 107 -5.31 12.62 29.72
C ASP A 107 -5.27 14.00 29.07
N SER A 108 -5.38 15.06 29.88
CA SER A 108 -5.33 16.43 29.38
C SER A 108 -3.92 16.94 29.05
N ASN A 109 -2.88 16.17 29.34
CA ASN A 109 -1.50 16.55 29.07
C ASN A 109 -1.11 16.17 27.62
N PRO A 110 -0.88 17.14 26.73
CA PRO A 110 -0.56 16.86 25.33
C PRO A 110 0.79 16.16 25.12
N MET A 111 1.63 16.07 26.16
CA MET A 111 2.91 15.37 26.10
C MET A 111 2.80 13.88 26.41
N THR A 112 1.69 13.44 27.02
CA THR A 112 1.48 12.06 27.47
C THR A 112 0.23 11.41 26.92
N ASN A 113 -0.73 12.19 26.41
CA ASN A 113 -2.02 11.68 25.95
C ASN A 113 -1.98 10.91 24.62
N GLN A 114 -0.84 10.88 23.93
CA GLN A 114 -0.68 10.11 22.71
C GLN A 114 0.19 8.89 22.96
N HIS A 115 -0.41 7.72 22.90
CA HIS A 115 0.25 6.44 23.11
C HIS A 115 0.58 5.78 21.78
N THR A 116 1.84 5.47 21.54
CA THR A 116 2.24 4.66 20.38
C THR A 116 1.89 3.20 20.66
N LEU A 117 1.06 2.62 19.80
CA LEU A 117 0.61 1.24 19.90
C LEU A 117 1.47 0.27 19.09
N GLY A 118 2.09 0.75 18.03
CA GLY A 118 2.95 -0.03 17.17
C GLY A 118 3.60 0.82 16.08
N VAL A 119 4.68 0.29 15.51
CA VAL A 119 5.42 0.93 14.43
C VAL A 119 5.94 -0.14 13.47
N TYR A 120 5.97 0.17 12.18
CA TYR A 120 6.53 -0.71 11.17
C TYR A 120 8.03 -0.95 11.43
N GLY A 121 8.45 -2.22 11.40
CA GLY A 121 9.83 -2.64 11.68
C GLY A 121 10.23 -2.64 13.14
N GLY A 122 9.37 -2.15 14.05
CA GLY A 122 9.66 -2.07 15.48
C GLY A 122 8.72 -2.88 16.37
N THR A 123 8.94 -2.83 17.66
CA THR A 123 8.08 -3.44 18.69
C THR A 123 7.48 -2.39 19.60
N ALA A 124 6.22 -2.56 20.04
CA ALA A 124 5.47 -1.56 20.81
C ALA A 124 6.03 -1.26 22.22
N GLN A 125 7.02 -2.00 22.69
CA GLN A 125 7.44 -1.99 24.11
C GLN A 125 8.62 -1.08 24.44
N ALA A 126 9.22 -0.42 23.45
CA ALA A 126 10.31 0.52 23.69
C ALA A 126 9.92 1.92 23.23
N PHE A 127 9.91 2.88 24.10
CA PHE A 127 9.51 4.28 23.86
C PHE A 127 10.29 4.96 22.72
N PHE A 128 11.46 4.44 22.37
CA PHE A 128 12.28 4.85 21.23
C PHE A 128 12.63 3.62 20.40
N MET A 129 11.62 3.06 19.75
CA MET A 129 11.81 1.88 18.93
C MET A 129 12.52 2.22 17.64
N ASP A 130 13.35 1.28 17.21
CA ASP A 130 13.88 1.29 15.86
C ASP A 130 12.73 1.04 14.89
N ALA A 131 12.25 2.12 14.27
CA ALA A 131 11.29 2.02 13.18
C ALA A 131 12.05 1.78 11.87
N ASP A 132 11.48 0.98 10.98
CA ASP A 132 11.99 0.86 9.64
C ASP A 132 11.49 2.03 8.78
N SER A 133 12.40 2.64 8.05
CA SER A 133 12.07 3.67 7.08
C SER A 133 11.52 3.07 5.80
N VAL A 134 10.64 3.81 5.14
CA VAL A 134 10.08 3.47 3.83
C VAL A 134 10.56 4.51 2.82
N ILE A 135 11.28 4.06 1.79
CA ILE A 135 11.78 4.93 0.74
C ILE A 135 10.94 4.70 -0.52
N VAL A 136 10.36 5.76 -1.04
CA VAL A 136 9.59 5.75 -2.29
C VAL A 136 10.22 6.65 -3.34
N SER A 137 10.18 6.19 -4.59
CA SER A 137 10.81 6.85 -5.72
C SER A 137 10.09 6.47 -7.02
N GLU A 138 10.49 7.07 -8.13
CA GLU A 138 10.00 6.72 -9.48
C GLU A 138 10.17 5.24 -9.84
N THR A 139 11.12 4.54 -9.23
CA THR A 139 11.38 3.10 -9.45
C THR A 139 10.83 2.22 -8.34
N ASN A 140 10.32 2.80 -7.25
CA ASN A 140 9.75 2.09 -6.09
C ASN A 140 8.53 2.88 -5.59
N TYR A 141 7.45 2.87 -6.35
CA TYR A 141 6.25 3.67 -6.11
C TYR A 141 5.02 2.85 -5.67
N GLU A 142 5.06 1.54 -5.79
CA GLU A 142 4.04 0.64 -5.27
C GLU A 142 4.67 -0.26 -4.21
N VAL A 143 4.61 0.17 -2.94
CA VAL A 143 5.21 -0.57 -1.84
C VAL A 143 4.10 -1.20 -1.01
N SER A 144 4.12 -2.52 -0.93
CA SER A 144 3.15 -3.32 -0.19
C SER A 144 3.82 -4.23 0.84
N GLY A 145 3.02 -4.85 1.72
CA GLY A 145 3.54 -5.73 2.76
C GLY A 145 4.21 -4.98 3.91
N LEU A 146 3.84 -3.72 4.14
CA LEU A 146 4.30 -2.91 5.26
C LEU A 146 3.50 -3.28 6.52
N ASP A 147 3.60 -4.56 6.92
CA ASP A 147 2.76 -5.16 7.95
C ASP A 147 3.42 -5.05 9.32
N PHE A 148 2.63 -4.75 10.36
CA PHE A 148 3.13 -4.71 11.74
C PHE A 148 2.01 -4.93 12.76
N THR A 149 2.38 -5.05 14.03
CA THR A 149 1.45 -5.27 15.14
C THR A 149 1.29 -3.98 15.96
N ALA A 150 0.07 -3.69 16.36
CA ALA A 150 -0.28 -2.64 17.32
C ALA A 150 -0.93 -3.26 18.56
N THR A 151 -0.47 -2.91 19.76
CA THR A 151 -0.92 -3.52 21.01
C THR A 151 -1.51 -2.46 21.93
N PHE A 152 -2.75 -2.69 22.37
CA PHE A 152 -3.34 -1.93 23.47
C PHE A 152 -2.85 -2.56 24.78
N GLU A 153 -2.03 -1.83 25.53
CA GLU A 153 -1.64 -2.23 26.87
C GLU A 153 -2.84 -2.00 27.82
N ASN A 154 -3.14 -3.03 28.63
CA ASN A 154 -4.18 -2.97 29.68
C ASN A 154 -3.63 -2.35 30.97
#